data_fa02f82176936a73787ca00635c37d25
#
_entry.id   fa02f82176936a73787ca00635c37d25
#
_cell.length_a   1.000
_cell.length_b   1.000
_cell.length_c   1.000
_cell.angle_alpha   90.00
_cell.angle_beta   90.00
_cell.angle_gamma   90.00
#
_symmetry.space_group_name_H-M   'P 1'
#
loop_
_entity.id
_entity.type
_entity.pdbx_description
1 polymer ?
#
loop_
_entity_poly.entity_id
_entity_poly.type
_entity_poly.pdbx_seq_one_letter_code
_entity_poly.pdbx_strand_id
1 'polypeptide(L)'
;MAISLHVRHEVTPDRCFAVLQALEQGEGYDHITQPDRQVARLRQLGLVQEDKLTPLGSTLLSVCQQKPTLWGDLAHFLHYTVWDSQDDGRVGLSWTYRKLTDTAWNLGEFTVTTETRDAMASSLINQVEDEPGINLADFKKEAASLSRDSVNGVLHWLAVMVPPTREDDTFHRRHFCQGELTLLATAWSLQRTDADLGIDLLLTPARREAICRLCLLEPAALDRTLDWMLPTFAHIVVPGTTAGAYGRFLRFARWPNFTDLLRH
;
A
#
# COMPACT_ATOMS: atom_id res chain seq x y z
N MET A 1 10.84 -4.74 21.79
CA MET A 1 10.87 -5.78 20.72
C MET A 1 11.59 -5.16 19.54
N ALA A 2 12.60 -5.82 18.95
CA ALA A 2 13.32 -5.25 17.81
C ALA A 2 12.36 -5.15 16.58
N ILE A 3 12.32 -3.99 15.95
CA ILE A 3 11.46 -3.75 14.79
C ILE A 3 12.18 -4.31 13.55
N SER A 4 11.62 -5.34 12.91
CA SER A 4 12.20 -5.86 11.67
C SER A 4 11.83 -5.00 10.49
N LEU A 5 12.84 -4.51 9.76
CA LEU A 5 12.68 -3.74 8.52
C LEU A 5 12.61 -4.63 7.28
N HIS A 6 12.89 -5.91 7.41
CA HIS A 6 13.06 -6.81 6.28
C HIS A 6 11.73 -7.17 5.61
N VAL A 7 11.60 -6.88 4.32
CA VAL A 7 10.50 -7.36 3.49
C VAL A 7 10.93 -8.67 2.82
N ARG A 8 10.46 -9.78 3.36
CA ARG A 8 10.87 -11.12 2.92
C ARG A 8 10.31 -11.44 1.54
N HIS A 9 11.17 -11.78 0.59
CA HIS A 9 10.79 -12.14 -0.77
C HIS A 9 10.04 -13.49 -0.86
N GLU A 10 10.18 -14.36 0.14
CA GLU A 10 9.47 -15.64 0.23
C GLU A 10 7.99 -15.47 0.63
N VAL A 11 7.63 -14.30 1.14
CA VAL A 11 6.24 -13.93 1.45
C VAL A 11 5.62 -13.34 0.20
N THR A 12 4.74 -14.12 -0.43
CA THR A 12 4.16 -13.75 -1.72
C THR A 12 2.66 -13.45 -1.60
N PRO A 13 2.12 -12.56 -2.46
CA PRO A 13 0.70 -12.23 -2.47
C PRO A 13 -0.21 -13.44 -2.55
N ASP A 14 0.07 -14.37 -3.47
CA ASP A 14 -0.77 -15.56 -3.71
C ASP A 14 -0.82 -16.48 -2.48
N ARG A 15 0.33 -16.71 -1.83
CA ARG A 15 0.40 -17.54 -0.62
C ARG A 15 -0.31 -16.88 0.54
N CYS A 16 -0.17 -15.57 0.72
CA CYS A 16 -0.91 -14.84 1.73
C CYS A 16 -2.42 -14.92 1.50
N PHE A 17 -2.87 -14.79 0.26
CA PHE A 17 -4.28 -14.92 -0.08
C PHE A 17 -4.81 -16.34 0.17
N ALA A 18 -4.05 -17.37 -0.20
CA ALA A 18 -4.40 -18.76 0.10
C ALA A 18 -4.52 -19.03 1.61
N VAL A 19 -3.65 -18.44 2.44
CA VAL A 19 -3.79 -18.54 3.92
C VAL A 19 -5.08 -17.90 4.40
N LEU A 20 -5.45 -16.71 3.90
CA LEU A 20 -6.72 -16.06 4.28
C LEU A 20 -7.93 -16.94 3.91
N GLN A 21 -7.92 -17.57 2.73
CA GLN A 21 -8.98 -18.46 2.28
C GLN A 21 -9.08 -19.72 3.15
N ALA A 22 -7.95 -20.35 3.48
CA ALA A 22 -7.93 -21.53 4.35
C ALA A 22 -8.45 -21.20 5.76
N LEU A 23 -8.04 -20.07 6.33
CA LEU A 23 -8.53 -19.62 7.64
C LEU A 23 -10.04 -19.33 7.65
N GLU A 24 -10.60 -18.78 6.56
CA GLU A 24 -12.05 -18.55 6.46
C GLU A 24 -12.83 -19.87 6.43
N GLN A 25 -12.28 -20.88 5.73
CA GLN A 25 -12.90 -22.19 5.56
C GLN A 25 -12.71 -23.08 6.81
N GLY A 26 -11.90 -22.63 7.78
CA GLY A 26 -11.51 -23.44 8.94
C GLY A 26 -10.59 -24.60 8.58
N GLU A 27 -9.88 -24.50 7.47
CA GLU A 27 -8.95 -25.50 6.97
C GLU A 27 -7.52 -25.25 7.46
N GLY A 28 -6.71 -26.30 7.54
CA GLY A 28 -5.28 -26.18 7.80
C GLY A 28 -4.55 -25.61 6.57
N TYR A 29 -3.53 -24.82 6.83
CA TYR A 29 -2.71 -24.17 5.78
C TYR A 29 -1.27 -24.74 5.68
N ASP A 30 -1.01 -25.90 6.29
CA ASP A 30 0.32 -26.57 6.30
C ASP A 30 0.81 -26.95 4.89
N HIS A 31 -0.10 -27.09 3.94
CA HIS A 31 0.22 -27.35 2.52
C HIS A 31 0.79 -26.13 1.80
N ILE A 32 0.67 -24.94 2.38
CA ILE A 32 1.21 -23.69 1.81
C ILE A 32 2.70 -23.60 2.14
N THR A 33 3.51 -23.24 1.17
CA THR A 33 4.96 -23.08 1.38
C THR A 33 5.28 -22.01 2.43
N GLN A 34 6.00 -22.38 3.48
CA GLN A 34 6.41 -21.50 4.59
C GLN A 34 5.21 -20.77 5.23
N PRO A 35 4.20 -21.50 5.70
CA PRO A 35 2.94 -20.91 6.16
C PRO A 35 3.13 -19.92 7.31
N ASP A 36 4.02 -20.20 8.25
CA ASP A 36 4.30 -19.33 9.40
C ASP A 36 4.74 -17.93 8.98
N ARG A 37 5.51 -17.82 7.90
CA ARG A 37 5.96 -16.51 7.37
C ARG A 37 4.82 -15.74 6.74
N GLN A 38 3.91 -16.41 6.04
CA GLN A 38 2.72 -15.80 5.46
C GLN A 38 1.79 -15.30 6.57
N VAL A 39 1.50 -16.15 7.56
CA VAL A 39 0.68 -15.80 8.74
C VAL A 39 1.30 -14.64 9.52
N ALA A 40 2.61 -14.65 9.77
CA ALA A 40 3.28 -13.55 10.44
C ALA A 40 3.12 -12.22 9.69
N ARG A 41 3.17 -12.23 8.34
CA ARG A 41 2.91 -11.05 7.52
C ARG A 41 1.46 -10.58 7.65
N LEU A 42 0.50 -11.49 7.56
CA LEU A 42 -0.92 -11.17 7.68
C LEU A 42 -1.27 -10.62 9.08
N ARG A 43 -0.60 -11.12 10.14
CA ARG A 43 -0.72 -10.54 11.49
C ARG A 43 -0.17 -9.12 11.54
N GLN A 44 0.99 -8.86 10.93
CA GLN A 44 1.57 -7.51 10.85
C GLN A 44 0.68 -6.52 10.09
N LEU A 45 -0.08 -7.00 9.11
CA LEU A 45 -1.06 -6.20 8.36
C LEU A 45 -2.42 -6.09 9.09
N GLY A 46 -2.58 -6.70 10.26
CA GLY A 46 -3.83 -6.68 11.02
C GLY A 46 -4.95 -7.54 10.43
N LEU A 47 -4.63 -8.46 9.51
CA LEU A 47 -5.62 -9.31 8.84
C LEU A 47 -5.89 -10.61 9.59
N VAL A 48 -4.95 -11.07 10.41
CA VAL A 48 -5.01 -12.31 11.18
C VAL A 48 -4.60 -12.05 12.61
N GLN A 49 -5.31 -12.65 13.57
CA GLN A 49 -4.97 -12.68 14.99
C GLN A 49 -5.29 -14.06 15.53
N GLU A 50 -4.36 -14.68 16.30
CA GLU A 50 -4.55 -16.00 16.94
C GLU A 50 -5.08 -17.06 15.95
N ASP A 51 -4.51 -17.11 14.76
CA ASP A 51 -4.88 -18.04 13.68
C ASP A 51 -6.36 -17.91 13.22
N LYS A 52 -6.94 -16.72 13.37
CA LYS A 52 -8.28 -16.38 12.90
C LYS A 52 -8.23 -15.08 12.10
N LEU A 53 -9.16 -14.94 11.16
CA LEU A 53 -9.35 -13.67 10.49
C LEU A 53 -9.83 -12.61 11.48
N THR A 54 -9.24 -11.42 11.40
CA THR A 54 -9.80 -10.23 12.06
C THR A 54 -11.03 -9.72 11.29
N PRO A 55 -11.84 -8.81 11.85
CA PRO A 55 -12.89 -8.15 11.08
C PRO A 55 -12.37 -7.50 9.78
N LEU A 56 -11.18 -6.90 9.83
CA LEU A 56 -10.52 -6.34 8.64
C LEU A 56 -10.15 -7.44 7.64
N GLY A 57 -9.58 -8.56 8.12
CA GLY A 57 -9.22 -9.71 7.28
C GLY A 57 -10.42 -10.34 6.59
N SER A 58 -11.52 -10.54 7.32
CA SER A 58 -12.78 -11.07 6.75
C SER A 58 -13.38 -10.11 5.71
N THR A 59 -13.41 -8.81 6.01
CA THR A 59 -13.92 -7.81 5.05
C THR A 59 -13.07 -7.76 3.79
N LEU A 60 -11.74 -7.71 3.94
CA LEU A 60 -10.83 -7.69 2.80
C LEU A 60 -10.98 -8.93 1.93
N LEU A 61 -11.04 -10.11 2.55
CA LEU A 61 -11.23 -11.37 1.82
C LEU A 61 -12.56 -11.37 1.05
N SER A 62 -13.65 -10.92 1.69
CA SER A 62 -14.97 -10.81 1.03
C SER A 62 -14.95 -9.85 -0.17
N VAL A 63 -14.25 -8.71 -0.06
CA VAL A 63 -14.04 -7.78 -1.21
C VAL A 63 -13.29 -8.49 -2.33
N CYS A 64 -12.20 -9.18 -2.00
CA CYS A 64 -11.36 -9.85 -3.01
C CYS A 64 -12.01 -11.09 -3.61
N GLN A 65 -12.91 -11.76 -2.91
CA GLN A 65 -13.73 -12.85 -3.47
C GLN A 65 -14.72 -12.32 -4.52
N GLN A 66 -15.30 -11.14 -4.30
CA GLN A 66 -16.18 -10.49 -5.28
C GLN A 66 -15.41 -9.85 -6.45
N LYS A 67 -14.23 -9.29 -6.15
CA LYS A 67 -13.36 -8.59 -7.12
C LYS A 67 -11.91 -9.07 -6.96
N PRO A 68 -11.54 -10.23 -7.50
CA PRO A 68 -10.21 -10.84 -7.31
C PRO A 68 -9.05 -9.94 -7.73
N THR A 69 -9.27 -9.06 -8.70
CA THR A 69 -8.27 -8.10 -9.18
C THR A 69 -7.86 -7.06 -8.14
N LEU A 70 -8.63 -6.89 -7.06
CA LEU A 70 -8.34 -5.91 -6.01
C LEU A 70 -7.32 -6.40 -4.99
N TRP A 71 -7.04 -7.70 -4.90
CA TRP A 71 -6.15 -8.23 -3.86
C TRP A 71 -4.78 -7.53 -3.84
N GLY A 72 -4.14 -7.41 -4.99
CA GLY A 72 -2.83 -6.75 -5.10
C GLY A 72 -2.87 -5.29 -4.64
N ASP A 73 -3.87 -4.55 -5.11
CA ASP A 73 -4.05 -3.13 -4.79
C ASP A 73 -4.36 -2.88 -3.31
N LEU A 74 -5.23 -3.70 -2.70
CA LEU A 74 -5.60 -3.55 -1.28
C LEU A 74 -4.49 -4.02 -0.33
N ALA A 75 -3.80 -5.09 -0.68
CA ALA A 75 -2.62 -5.52 0.06
C ALA A 75 -1.49 -4.49 -0.02
N HIS A 76 -1.28 -3.87 -1.18
CA HIS A 76 -0.36 -2.75 -1.35
C HIS A 76 -0.74 -1.58 -0.44
N PHE A 77 -2.02 -1.18 -0.42
CA PHE A 77 -2.51 -0.12 0.46
C PHE A 77 -2.17 -0.38 1.93
N LEU A 78 -2.43 -1.59 2.41
CA LEU A 78 -2.11 -1.97 3.79
C LEU A 78 -0.60 -1.94 4.07
N HIS A 79 0.22 -2.53 3.20
CA HIS A 79 1.68 -2.48 3.36
C HIS A 79 2.21 -1.04 3.42
N TYR A 80 1.64 -0.14 2.61
CA TYR A 80 2.08 1.24 2.53
C TYR A 80 1.66 2.07 3.75
N THR A 81 0.49 1.79 4.33
CA THR A 81 -0.16 2.68 5.32
C THR A 81 -0.05 2.21 6.77
N VAL A 82 0.16 0.93 7.03
CA VAL A 82 0.11 0.36 8.40
C VAL A 82 1.19 0.92 9.33
N TRP A 83 2.27 1.47 8.81
CA TRP A 83 3.30 2.18 9.60
C TRP A 83 2.74 3.33 10.44
N ASP A 84 1.76 4.04 9.88
CA ASP A 84 1.19 5.24 10.51
C ASP A 84 -0.02 4.93 11.40
N SER A 85 -0.52 3.70 11.40
CA SER A 85 -1.78 3.33 12.05
C SER A 85 -1.64 2.70 13.43
N GLN A 86 -0.40 2.45 13.91
CA GLN A 86 -0.16 1.74 15.16
C GLN A 86 0.57 2.62 16.18
N ASP A 87 -0.12 2.95 17.28
CA ASP A 87 0.44 3.72 18.40
C ASP A 87 1.47 2.91 19.22
N ASP A 88 1.34 1.58 19.31
CA ASP A 88 2.09 0.72 20.24
C ASP A 88 3.18 -0.15 19.59
N GLY A 89 3.41 -0.07 18.33
CA GLY A 89 4.41 -0.91 17.68
C GLY A 89 4.50 -0.71 16.18
N ARG A 90 5.41 0.17 15.78
CA ARG A 90 5.66 0.44 14.37
C ARG A 90 6.03 -0.83 13.63
N VAL A 91 5.32 -1.12 12.55
CA VAL A 91 5.58 -2.26 11.67
C VAL A 91 6.71 -1.91 10.72
N GLY A 92 7.94 -2.18 11.10
CA GLY A 92 9.13 -1.77 10.36
C GLY A 92 9.15 -2.16 8.89
N LEU A 93 8.58 -3.33 8.56
CA LEU A 93 8.43 -3.73 7.16
C LEU A 93 7.58 -2.75 6.30
N SER A 94 6.59 -2.09 6.92
CA SER A 94 5.74 -1.11 6.23
C SER A 94 6.55 0.15 5.88
N TRP A 95 7.43 0.59 6.77
CA TRP A 95 8.37 1.67 6.48
C TRP A 95 9.23 1.34 5.26
N THR A 96 9.87 0.16 5.27
CA THR A 96 10.69 -0.31 4.14
C THR A 96 9.89 -0.41 2.84
N TYR A 97 8.70 -1.00 2.93
CA TYR A 97 7.81 -1.13 1.78
C TYR A 97 7.48 0.23 1.16
N ARG A 98 7.06 1.17 2.00
CA ARG A 98 6.71 2.53 1.57
C ARG A 98 7.89 3.27 0.97
N LYS A 99 9.06 3.26 1.63
CA LYS A 99 10.27 3.94 1.12
C LYS A 99 10.72 3.37 -0.22
N LEU A 100 10.69 2.04 -0.39
CA LEU A 100 11.01 1.41 -1.69
C LEU A 100 9.97 1.72 -2.76
N THR A 101 8.69 1.74 -2.41
CA THR A 101 7.61 2.14 -3.31
C THR A 101 7.78 3.60 -3.77
N ASP A 102 8.06 4.51 -2.84
CA ASP A 102 8.32 5.93 -3.13
C ASP A 102 9.56 6.10 -4.01
N THR A 103 10.62 5.32 -3.74
CA THR A 103 11.84 5.32 -4.55
C THR A 103 11.55 4.85 -5.97
N ALA A 104 10.81 3.74 -6.13
CA ALA A 104 10.41 3.23 -7.44
C ALA A 104 9.55 4.25 -8.20
N TRP A 105 8.59 4.88 -7.53
CA TRP A 105 7.76 5.92 -8.14
C TRP A 105 8.59 7.14 -8.57
N ASN A 106 9.56 7.57 -7.76
CA ASN A 106 10.44 8.70 -8.09
C ASN A 106 11.34 8.41 -9.29
N LEU A 107 11.87 7.19 -9.41
CA LEU A 107 12.66 6.77 -10.56
C LEU A 107 11.83 6.76 -11.85
N GLY A 108 10.53 6.53 -11.76
CA GLY A 108 9.62 6.46 -12.91
C GLY A 108 9.76 5.13 -13.64
N GLU A 109 10.25 5.13 -14.89
CA GLU A 109 10.52 3.90 -15.63
C GLU A 109 11.98 3.47 -15.45
N PHE A 110 12.20 2.20 -15.11
CA PHE A 110 13.56 1.64 -14.99
C PHE A 110 13.57 0.12 -15.15
N THR A 111 14.69 -0.41 -15.64
CA THR A 111 14.93 -1.86 -15.70
C THR A 111 15.37 -2.39 -14.32
N VAL A 112 14.72 -3.46 -13.87
CA VAL A 112 14.99 -4.13 -12.59
C VAL A 112 16.19 -5.06 -12.74
N THR A 113 17.39 -4.50 -12.73
CA THR A 113 18.67 -5.25 -12.77
C THR A 113 19.19 -5.51 -11.34
N THR A 114 20.29 -6.24 -11.26
CA THR A 114 21.02 -6.43 -9.99
C THR A 114 21.50 -5.08 -9.45
N GLU A 115 22.04 -4.25 -10.31
CA GLU A 115 22.60 -2.93 -9.97
C GLU A 115 21.52 -1.97 -9.47
N THR A 116 20.34 -1.92 -10.12
CA THR A 116 19.24 -1.06 -9.66
C THR A 116 18.71 -1.52 -8.31
N ARG A 117 18.62 -2.83 -8.05
CA ARG A 117 18.21 -3.36 -6.74
C ARG A 117 19.20 -3.06 -5.63
N ASP A 118 20.51 -3.17 -5.93
CA ASP A 118 21.56 -2.83 -4.97
C ASP A 118 21.58 -1.31 -4.68
N ALA A 119 21.37 -0.48 -5.69
CA ALA A 119 21.27 0.96 -5.52
C ALA A 119 20.05 1.35 -4.65
N MET A 120 18.87 0.73 -4.88
CA MET A 120 17.67 0.94 -4.07
C MET A 120 17.89 0.50 -2.61
N ALA A 121 18.51 -0.65 -2.39
CA ALA A 121 18.83 -1.15 -1.04
C ALA A 121 19.79 -0.20 -0.31
N SER A 122 20.84 0.28 -1.00
CA SER A 122 21.80 1.23 -0.44
C SER A 122 21.17 2.58 -0.11
N SER A 123 20.30 3.10 -0.97
CA SER A 123 19.55 4.33 -0.71
C SER A 123 18.66 4.20 0.52
N LEU A 124 18.05 3.03 0.72
CA LEU A 124 17.20 2.77 1.87
C LEU A 124 17.99 2.80 3.19
N ILE A 125 19.19 2.24 3.21
CA ILE A 125 20.08 2.26 4.39
C ILE A 125 20.36 3.71 4.82
N ASN A 126 20.68 4.59 3.87
CA ASN A 126 20.92 6.01 4.16
C ASN A 126 19.66 6.70 4.72
N GLN A 127 18.47 6.34 4.22
CA GLN A 127 17.20 6.92 4.71
C GLN A 127 16.84 6.47 6.13
N VAL A 128 17.30 5.29 6.58
CA VAL A 128 17.08 4.83 7.98
C VAL A 128 17.75 5.78 8.97
N GLU A 129 18.92 6.33 8.63
CA GLU A 129 19.68 7.23 9.50
C GLU A 129 18.94 8.55 9.79
N ASP A 130 18.10 8.98 8.84
CA ASP A 130 17.35 10.23 8.91
C ASP A 130 15.93 10.07 9.49
N GLU A 131 15.46 8.84 9.77
CA GLU A 131 14.07 8.59 10.17
C GLU A 131 13.85 8.88 11.66
N PRO A 132 12.98 9.83 12.02
CA PRO A 132 12.66 10.13 13.40
C PRO A 132 12.07 8.92 14.16
N GLY A 133 12.61 8.66 15.35
CA GLY A 133 12.15 7.57 16.22
C GLY A 133 12.71 6.18 15.87
N ILE A 134 13.63 6.11 14.93
CA ILE A 134 14.46 4.95 14.68
C ILE A 134 15.80 5.14 15.39
N ASN A 135 16.12 4.32 16.39
CA ASN A 135 17.41 4.39 17.07
C ASN A 135 18.43 3.52 16.31
N LEU A 136 19.43 4.16 15.71
CA LEU A 136 20.51 3.49 14.95
C LEU A 136 21.22 2.37 15.73
N ALA A 137 21.30 2.45 17.05
CA ALA A 137 21.93 1.42 17.87
C ALA A 137 21.15 0.10 17.81
N ASP A 138 19.82 0.17 17.74
CA ASP A 138 18.93 -0.98 17.58
C ASP A 138 18.89 -1.49 16.14
N PHE A 139 19.28 -0.63 15.20
CA PHE A 139 19.18 -0.85 13.74
C PHE A 139 20.47 -1.34 13.07
N LYS A 140 21.65 -1.18 13.68
CA LYS A 140 22.91 -1.66 13.05
C LYS A 140 22.86 -3.13 12.67
N LYS A 141 22.12 -3.93 13.42
CA LYS A 141 21.91 -5.37 13.14
C LYS A 141 20.80 -5.60 12.11
N GLU A 142 19.79 -4.74 12.06
CA GLU A 142 18.61 -4.83 11.19
C GLU A 142 18.84 -4.11 9.84
N ALA A 143 19.58 -2.99 9.82
CA ALA A 143 19.98 -2.34 8.57
C ALA A 143 20.86 -3.25 7.72
N ALA A 144 21.69 -4.12 8.34
CA ALA A 144 22.41 -5.16 7.62
C ALA A 144 21.48 -6.22 6.96
N SER A 145 20.20 -6.27 7.36
CA SER A 145 19.19 -7.14 6.73
C SER A 145 18.47 -6.48 5.54
N LEU A 146 18.61 -5.15 5.37
CA LEU A 146 18.12 -4.45 4.19
C LEU A 146 19.02 -4.78 3.00
N SER A 147 18.54 -5.63 2.14
CA SER A 147 19.30 -6.20 1.04
C SER A 147 18.45 -6.18 -0.24
N ARG A 148 19.07 -6.61 -1.31
CA ARG A 148 18.40 -6.91 -2.59
C ARG A 148 17.14 -7.77 -2.42
N ASP A 149 17.12 -8.68 -1.42
CA ASP A 149 15.96 -9.53 -1.15
C ASP A 149 14.77 -8.73 -0.60
N SER A 150 15.02 -7.67 0.17
CA SER A 150 13.95 -6.75 0.60
C SER A 150 13.35 -5.99 -0.59
N VAL A 151 14.19 -5.55 -1.54
CA VAL A 151 13.73 -4.92 -2.79
C VAL A 151 12.90 -5.90 -3.60
N ASN A 152 13.37 -7.14 -3.78
CA ASN A 152 12.60 -8.19 -4.46
C ASN A 152 11.26 -8.44 -3.78
N GLY A 153 11.25 -8.49 -2.44
CA GLY A 153 10.02 -8.67 -1.66
C GLY A 153 8.98 -7.60 -1.99
N VAL A 154 9.39 -6.32 -2.05
CA VAL A 154 8.47 -5.22 -2.42
C VAL A 154 8.03 -5.35 -3.88
N LEU A 155 8.96 -5.55 -4.81
CA LEU A 155 8.64 -5.63 -6.24
C LEU A 155 7.69 -6.78 -6.58
N HIS A 156 7.72 -7.90 -5.83
CA HIS A 156 6.74 -8.99 -5.98
C HIS A 156 5.32 -8.54 -5.62
N TRP A 157 5.16 -7.73 -4.57
CA TRP A 157 3.85 -7.19 -4.20
C TRP A 157 3.35 -6.14 -5.20
N LEU A 158 4.24 -5.35 -5.78
CA LEU A 158 3.88 -4.36 -6.78
C LEU A 158 3.49 -4.99 -8.12
N ALA A 159 4.08 -6.13 -8.46
CA ALA A 159 3.82 -6.84 -9.72
C ALA A 159 2.40 -7.42 -9.85
N VAL A 160 1.69 -7.66 -8.72
CA VAL A 160 0.33 -8.22 -8.72
C VAL A 160 -0.77 -7.17 -8.66
N MET A 161 -0.41 -5.89 -8.66
CA MET A 161 -1.36 -4.78 -8.78
C MET A 161 -2.03 -4.77 -10.16
N VAL A 162 -3.23 -4.20 -10.28
CA VAL A 162 -3.98 -4.17 -11.55
C VAL A 162 -4.36 -2.73 -11.93
N PRO A 163 -3.86 -2.20 -13.07
CA PRO A 163 -2.85 -2.80 -13.96
C PRO A 163 -1.51 -2.97 -13.25
N PRO A 164 -0.65 -3.90 -13.71
CA PRO A 164 0.64 -4.13 -13.09
C PRO A 164 1.56 -2.91 -13.19
N THR A 165 2.50 -2.78 -12.24
CA THR A 165 3.56 -1.77 -12.26
C THR A 165 4.85 -2.31 -12.87
N ARG A 166 4.87 -3.58 -13.21
CA ARG A 166 6.03 -4.24 -13.80
C ARG A 166 5.60 -5.13 -14.95
N GLU A 167 6.24 -4.93 -16.09
CA GLU A 167 6.16 -5.79 -17.26
C GLU A 167 7.55 -6.32 -17.56
N ASP A 168 7.69 -7.64 -17.59
CA ASP A 168 8.98 -8.34 -17.67
C ASP A 168 9.95 -7.83 -16.56
N ASP A 169 11.07 -7.23 -16.98
CA ASP A 169 12.06 -6.64 -16.08
C ASP A 169 11.99 -5.11 -16.00
N THR A 170 10.93 -4.50 -16.52
CA THR A 170 10.76 -3.05 -16.50
C THR A 170 9.67 -2.66 -15.51
N PHE A 171 10.04 -1.81 -14.54
CA PHE A 171 9.08 -1.11 -13.69
C PHE A 171 8.61 0.16 -14.41
N HIS A 172 7.32 0.46 -14.27
CA HIS A 172 6.72 1.71 -14.76
C HIS A 172 5.59 2.19 -13.84
N ARG A 173 5.32 3.48 -13.85
CA ARG A 173 4.14 4.03 -13.20
C ARG A 173 2.89 3.64 -13.99
N ARG A 174 1.78 3.49 -13.29
CA ARG A 174 0.50 3.12 -13.90
C ARG A 174 -0.17 4.31 -14.57
N HIS A 175 -0.85 4.08 -15.68
CA HIS A 175 -1.70 5.06 -16.34
C HIS A 175 -3.17 5.01 -15.88
N PHE A 176 -3.48 4.06 -15.00
CA PHE A 176 -4.80 3.84 -14.41
C PHE A 176 -4.64 3.18 -13.06
N CYS A 177 -5.58 3.44 -12.15
CA CYS A 177 -5.69 2.79 -10.85
C CYS A 177 -7.15 2.43 -10.60
N GLN A 178 -7.42 1.30 -9.95
CA GLN A 178 -8.78 0.90 -9.62
C GLN A 178 -9.41 1.92 -8.65
N GLY A 179 -10.72 2.16 -8.81
CA GLY A 179 -11.44 3.19 -8.05
C GLY A 179 -11.37 2.97 -6.54
N GLU A 180 -11.36 1.72 -6.10
CA GLU A 180 -11.27 1.31 -4.71
C GLU A 180 -9.95 1.75 -4.08
N LEU A 181 -8.82 1.45 -4.71
CA LEU A 181 -7.52 1.92 -4.23
C LEU A 181 -7.44 3.45 -4.30
N THR A 182 -7.93 4.05 -5.39
CA THR A 182 -7.92 5.51 -5.56
C THR A 182 -8.70 6.21 -4.44
N LEU A 183 -9.86 5.68 -4.06
CA LEU A 183 -10.67 6.20 -2.95
C LEU A 183 -9.91 6.14 -1.62
N LEU A 184 -9.38 4.97 -1.28
CA LEU A 184 -8.65 4.76 -0.03
C LEU A 184 -7.38 5.62 0.03
N ALA A 185 -6.61 5.66 -1.07
CA ALA A 185 -5.38 6.46 -1.19
C ALA A 185 -5.65 7.96 -1.05
N THR A 186 -6.74 8.44 -1.68
CA THR A 186 -7.15 9.85 -1.59
C THR A 186 -7.54 10.20 -0.17
N ALA A 187 -8.40 9.40 0.46
CA ALA A 187 -8.82 9.62 1.83
C ALA A 187 -7.64 9.60 2.81
N TRP A 188 -6.78 8.60 2.73
CA TRP A 188 -5.59 8.49 3.57
C TRP A 188 -4.64 9.68 3.40
N SER A 189 -4.37 10.10 2.16
CA SER A 189 -3.49 11.24 1.88
C SER A 189 -4.05 12.56 2.42
N LEU A 190 -5.37 12.73 2.41
CA LEU A 190 -6.02 13.93 2.93
C LEU A 190 -6.10 13.93 4.46
N GLN A 191 -6.41 12.81 5.11
CA GLN A 191 -6.42 12.67 6.56
C GLN A 191 -5.08 13.07 7.20
N ARG A 192 -3.96 12.77 6.56
CA ARG A 192 -2.62 13.14 7.03
C ARG A 192 -2.31 14.62 6.99
N THR A 193 -3.15 15.42 6.38
CA THR A 193 -3.02 16.89 6.29
C THR A 193 -4.02 17.63 7.17
N ASP A 194 -4.45 17.01 8.27
CA ASP A 194 -5.42 17.55 9.24
C ASP A 194 -6.72 18.01 8.57
N ALA A 195 -7.19 17.22 7.60
CA ALA A 195 -8.39 17.51 6.85
C ALA A 195 -9.65 17.09 7.62
N ASP A 196 -10.60 18.01 7.76
CA ASP A 196 -11.89 17.75 8.36
C ASP A 196 -12.89 17.19 7.35
N LEU A 197 -13.88 16.44 7.86
CA LEU A 197 -15.03 16.00 7.08
C LEU A 197 -15.98 17.15 6.73
N GLY A 198 -16.63 17.05 5.58
CA GLY A 198 -17.64 18.00 5.15
C GLY A 198 -17.12 19.32 4.58
N ILE A 199 -15.82 19.55 4.59
CA ILE A 199 -15.19 20.75 3.98
C ILE A 199 -14.60 20.47 2.61
N ASP A 200 -14.34 21.51 1.84
CA ASP A 200 -13.72 21.45 0.53
C ASP A 200 -12.20 21.28 0.66
N LEU A 201 -11.74 20.08 0.39
CA LEU A 201 -10.33 19.71 0.45
C LEU A 201 -9.66 19.92 -0.90
N LEU A 202 -9.01 21.06 -1.08
CA LEU A 202 -8.31 21.40 -2.32
C LEU A 202 -7.22 20.37 -2.63
N LEU A 203 -7.19 19.87 -3.85
CA LEU A 203 -6.14 18.98 -4.36
C LEU A 203 -4.89 19.79 -4.74
N THR A 204 -4.15 20.23 -3.74
CA THR A 204 -2.87 20.92 -3.91
C THR A 204 -1.85 20.02 -4.64
N PRO A 205 -0.78 20.57 -5.25
CA PRO A 205 0.27 19.76 -5.87
C PRO A 205 0.83 18.66 -4.94
N ALA A 206 1.07 18.98 -3.67
CA ALA A 206 1.57 18.02 -2.68
C ALA A 206 0.57 16.88 -2.39
N ARG A 207 -0.71 17.19 -2.25
CA ARG A 207 -1.77 16.18 -2.06
C ARG A 207 -1.93 15.29 -3.29
N ARG A 208 -1.89 15.87 -4.49
CA ARG A 208 -1.92 15.15 -5.77
C ARG A 208 -0.75 14.19 -5.88
N GLU A 209 0.44 14.66 -5.54
CA GLU A 209 1.65 13.83 -5.54
C GLU A 209 1.54 12.67 -4.53
N ALA A 210 1.08 12.91 -3.32
CA ALA A 210 0.89 11.87 -2.30
C ALA A 210 -0.07 10.77 -2.77
N ILE A 211 -1.18 11.14 -3.41
CA ILE A 211 -2.13 10.19 -4.01
C ILE A 211 -1.46 9.40 -5.14
N CYS A 212 -0.75 10.07 -6.04
CA CYS A 212 -0.05 9.42 -7.15
C CYS A 212 1.02 8.44 -6.67
N ARG A 213 1.78 8.79 -5.64
CA ARG A 213 2.79 7.90 -5.04
C ARG A 213 2.17 6.62 -4.48
N LEU A 214 1.13 6.75 -3.66
CA LEU A 214 0.44 5.60 -3.10
C LEU A 214 -0.21 4.75 -4.19
N CYS A 215 -0.83 5.33 -5.18
CA CYS A 215 -1.42 4.61 -6.30
C CYS A 215 -0.40 4.12 -7.34
N LEU A 216 0.89 4.49 -7.21
CA LEU A 216 1.92 4.29 -8.25
C LEU A 216 1.48 4.83 -9.62
N LEU A 217 0.77 5.93 -9.61
CA LEU A 217 0.10 6.51 -10.77
C LEU A 217 0.96 7.59 -11.42
N GLU A 218 0.95 7.67 -12.74
CA GLU A 218 1.47 8.83 -13.46
C GLU A 218 0.69 10.10 -13.06
N PRO A 219 1.38 11.22 -12.74
CA PRO A 219 0.70 12.44 -12.33
C PRO A 219 -0.37 12.93 -13.32
N ALA A 220 -0.13 12.77 -14.62
CA ALA A 220 -1.06 13.15 -15.68
C ALA A 220 -2.34 12.29 -15.71
N ALA A 221 -2.31 11.09 -15.13
CA ALA A 221 -3.44 10.19 -15.10
C ALA A 221 -4.41 10.43 -13.92
N LEU A 222 -4.02 11.23 -12.91
CA LEU A 222 -4.77 11.38 -11.68
C LEU A 222 -6.20 11.88 -11.90
N ASP A 223 -6.38 12.96 -12.66
CA ASP A 223 -7.72 13.55 -12.84
C ASP A 223 -8.67 12.56 -13.51
N ARG A 224 -8.21 11.86 -14.55
CA ARG A 224 -9.01 10.82 -15.22
C ARG A 224 -9.33 9.66 -14.27
N THR A 225 -8.40 9.26 -13.42
CA THR A 225 -8.62 8.18 -12.43
C THR A 225 -9.63 8.62 -11.37
N LEU A 226 -9.56 9.87 -10.90
CA LEU A 226 -10.56 10.43 -10.00
C LEU A 226 -11.94 10.52 -10.67
N ASP A 227 -12.02 10.97 -11.92
CA ASP A 227 -13.29 11.04 -12.67
C ASP A 227 -13.93 9.66 -12.83
N TRP A 228 -13.13 8.62 -12.98
CA TRP A 228 -13.60 7.24 -13.02
C TRP A 228 -14.10 6.74 -11.66
N MET A 229 -13.42 7.07 -10.57
CA MET A 229 -13.76 6.65 -9.21
C MET A 229 -15.04 7.32 -8.68
N LEU A 230 -15.20 8.63 -8.94
CA LEU A 230 -16.21 9.46 -8.29
C LEU A 230 -17.66 9.01 -8.49
N PRO A 231 -18.13 8.58 -9.67
CA PRO A 231 -19.50 8.12 -9.84
C PRO A 231 -19.85 6.93 -8.95
N THR A 232 -18.91 6.00 -8.80
CA THR A 232 -19.07 4.79 -7.96
C THR A 232 -19.21 5.15 -6.49
N PHE A 233 -18.44 6.13 -6.01
CA PHE A 233 -18.36 6.49 -4.60
C PHE A 233 -18.99 7.86 -4.27
N ALA A 234 -19.97 8.31 -5.09
CA ALA A 234 -20.62 9.62 -4.92
C ALA A 234 -21.34 9.79 -3.57
N HIS A 235 -21.69 8.69 -2.91
CA HIS A 235 -22.27 8.69 -1.55
C HIS A 235 -21.25 8.91 -0.44
N ILE A 236 -19.95 8.86 -0.76
CA ILE A 236 -18.83 9.08 0.18
C ILE A 236 -18.13 10.39 -0.11
N VAL A 237 -17.86 10.67 -1.39
CA VAL A 237 -17.03 11.80 -1.82
C VAL A 237 -17.68 12.53 -3.00
N VAL A 238 -17.72 13.85 -2.92
CA VAL A 238 -18.26 14.73 -3.95
C VAL A 238 -17.14 15.63 -4.48
N PRO A 239 -16.94 15.71 -5.81
CA PRO A 239 -15.99 16.62 -6.40
C PRO A 239 -16.58 18.02 -6.57
N GLY A 240 -15.70 19.01 -6.65
CA GLY A 240 -16.04 20.34 -7.08
C GLY A 240 -14.84 21.10 -7.63
N THR A 241 -15.11 22.29 -8.15
CA THR A 241 -14.07 23.21 -8.64
C THR A 241 -14.27 24.57 -7.97
N THR A 242 -13.20 25.18 -7.54
CA THR A 242 -13.25 26.55 -7.02
C THR A 242 -13.26 27.54 -8.16
N ALA A 243 -13.95 28.67 -7.97
CA ALA A 243 -13.92 29.80 -8.93
C ALA A 243 -12.49 30.35 -9.01
N GLY A 244 -11.95 30.48 -10.22
CA GLY A 244 -10.59 30.96 -10.47
C GLY A 244 -9.53 29.87 -10.56
N ALA A 245 -8.27 30.23 -10.32
CA ALA A 245 -7.08 29.36 -10.51
C ALA A 245 -6.86 28.31 -9.40
N TYR A 246 -7.76 28.17 -8.45
CA TYR A 246 -7.55 27.34 -7.24
C TYR A 246 -7.72 25.84 -7.44
N GLY A 247 -8.32 25.39 -8.56
CA GLY A 247 -8.33 24.00 -8.96
C GLY A 247 -9.45 23.15 -8.36
N ARG A 248 -9.26 21.84 -8.43
CA ARG A 248 -10.22 20.81 -8.02
C ARG A 248 -10.16 20.59 -6.51
N PHE A 249 -11.34 20.40 -5.90
CA PHE A 249 -11.46 19.94 -4.52
C PHE A 249 -12.29 18.66 -4.43
N LEU A 250 -12.16 17.97 -3.30
CA LEU A 250 -13.02 16.86 -2.90
C LEU A 250 -13.61 17.17 -1.54
N ARG A 251 -14.87 16.76 -1.33
CA ARG A 251 -15.56 16.85 -0.04
C ARG A 251 -15.99 15.45 0.38
N PHE A 252 -15.48 14.97 1.49
CA PHE A 252 -15.85 13.68 2.05
C PHE A 252 -16.99 13.85 3.06
N ALA A 253 -18.08 13.10 2.87
CA ALA A 253 -19.17 13.03 3.84
C ALA A 253 -18.77 12.19 5.06
N ARG A 254 -17.92 11.20 4.84
CA ARG A 254 -17.25 10.36 5.84
C ARG A 254 -15.99 9.76 5.27
N TRP A 255 -15.06 9.35 6.12
CA TRP A 255 -13.89 8.62 5.65
C TRP A 255 -14.29 7.20 5.21
N PRO A 256 -13.82 6.75 4.04
CA PRO A 256 -14.09 5.40 3.56
C PRO A 256 -13.34 4.36 4.39
N ASN A 257 -13.89 3.16 4.40
CA ASN A 257 -13.26 1.97 4.94
C ASN A 257 -13.46 0.78 3.98
N PHE A 258 -12.90 -0.38 4.31
CA PHE A 258 -12.95 -1.55 3.44
C PHE A 258 -14.38 -2.08 3.22
N THR A 259 -15.33 -1.86 4.15
CA THR A 259 -16.71 -2.30 3.96
C THR A 259 -17.43 -1.52 2.85
N ASP A 260 -16.95 -0.32 2.53
CA ASP A 260 -17.51 0.49 1.46
C ASP A 260 -17.24 -0.09 0.08
N LEU A 261 -16.21 -0.94 -0.03
CA LEU A 261 -15.81 -1.58 -1.28
C LEU A 261 -16.68 -2.78 -1.65
N LEU A 262 -17.50 -3.28 -0.69
CA LEU A 262 -18.43 -4.40 -0.90
C LEU A 262 -19.72 -4.01 -1.62
N ARG A 263 -20.02 -2.74 -1.75
CA ARG A 263 -21.35 -2.23 -2.16
C ARG A 263 -21.49 -1.95 -3.66
N HIS A 264 -20.49 -2.33 -4.46
CA HIS A 264 -20.45 -1.95 -5.89
C HIS A 264 -20.09 -3.09 -6.83
#